data_043f1e68169e10ea6bc70e2b43ca3df3
#
_entry.id   043f1e68169e10ea6bc70e2b43ca3df3
#
_cell.length_a   1.000
_cell.length_b   1.000
_cell.length_c   1.000
_cell.angle_alpha   90.00
_cell.angle_beta   90.00
_cell.angle_gamma   90.00
#
_symmetry.space_group_name_H-M   'P 1'
#
loop_
_entity.id
_entity.type
_entity.pdbx_description
1 polymer ?
#
loop_
_entity_poly.entity_id
_entity_poly.type
_entity_poly.pdbx_seq_one_letter_code
_entity_poly.pdbx_strand_id
1 'polypeptide(L)'
;MKQTIEELQQVLKKHKEKYPEMELTDIVKLIYQNEFGGGHLIPDEEASLQWIQQEYENCRLSSHEWKSPLWESIGNGSYRLSLQCLEEGLAATTLNRMFAESAKQIQGSVSGLEQKLALLQEESQSFSEEEIAAYLTDYREKGYPPVSHSAHYRQQYAPAYRVVTEAFHQVYPVCLAIDKALAKQEGTEPFAIAIDGLCGGGKTTLARILAEIYDCNVFHMDDYFLRPEQRTEERYAQAGGNVDYERFREEVLAHLGESEGITYQPFDCRTFTLAEKRHLPAKRITIVEGSYSCHPYFGEAVYDLRFFVDISRKAQQERILLRNGEEMLQRFIDLWIPYENKYFETYQIKEKCNRVEMNL
;
A
#
# COMPACT_ATOMS: atom_id res chain seq x y z
N MET A 1 21.21 6.50 -8.84
CA MET A 1 21.51 6.12 -10.23
C MET A 1 22.34 4.85 -10.35
N LYS A 2 23.62 4.77 -9.86
CA LYS A 2 24.40 3.53 -9.91
C LYS A 2 23.68 2.31 -9.30
N GLN A 3 23.12 2.47 -8.12
CA GLN A 3 22.38 1.43 -7.39
C GLN A 3 21.18 0.90 -8.21
N THR A 4 20.48 1.78 -8.93
CA THR A 4 19.34 1.40 -9.79
C THR A 4 19.75 0.58 -11.01
N ILE A 5 20.92 0.81 -11.58
CA ILE A 5 21.46 0.05 -12.72
C ILE A 5 21.91 -1.35 -12.26
N GLU A 6 22.66 -1.42 -11.16
CA GLU A 6 23.10 -2.70 -10.57
C GLU A 6 21.91 -3.58 -10.16
N GLU A 7 20.86 -2.98 -9.60
CA GLU A 7 19.61 -3.66 -9.28
C GLU A 7 18.95 -4.22 -10.55
N LEU A 8 18.84 -3.42 -11.61
CA LEU A 8 18.25 -3.83 -12.87
C LEU A 8 19.03 -4.97 -13.54
N GLN A 9 20.37 -4.96 -13.50
CA GLN A 9 21.20 -6.07 -13.98
C GLN A 9 20.84 -7.38 -13.26
N GLN A 10 20.67 -7.33 -11.92
CA GLN A 10 20.26 -8.51 -11.15
C GLN A 10 18.84 -8.97 -11.49
N VAL A 11 17.93 -8.03 -11.72
CA VAL A 11 16.55 -8.30 -12.15
C VAL A 11 16.56 -8.99 -13.53
N LEU A 12 17.28 -8.43 -14.52
CA LEU A 12 17.39 -9.02 -15.85
C LEU A 12 17.94 -10.44 -15.79
N LYS A 13 19.01 -10.66 -15.03
CA LYS A 13 19.59 -12.00 -14.84
C LYS A 13 18.56 -12.99 -14.28
N LYS A 14 17.86 -12.63 -13.19
CA LYS A 14 16.85 -13.50 -12.58
C LYS A 14 15.68 -13.80 -13.52
N HIS A 15 15.23 -12.79 -14.30
CA HIS A 15 14.16 -12.99 -15.28
C HIS A 15 14.59 -13.94 -16.40
N LYS A 16 15.81 -13.81 -16.92
CA LYS A 16 16.34 -14.72 -17.96
C LYS A 16 16.50 -16.15 -17.46
N GLU A 17 17.00 -16.33 -16.22
CA GLU A 17 17.09 -17.65 -15.61
C GLU A 17 15.71 -18.31 -15.46
N LYS A 18 14.70 -17.53 -15.15
CA LYS A 18 13.33 -17.99 -14.94
C LYS A 18 12.54 -18.16 -16.25
N TYR A 19 12.80 -17.31 -17.21
CA TYR A 19 12.12 -17.25 -18.50
C TYR A 19 13.15 -17.38 -19.65
N PRO A 20 13.77 -18.56 -19.83
CA PRO A 20 14.86 -18.74 -20.80
C PRO A 20 14.45 -18.48 -22.27
N GLU A 21 13.14 -18.52 -22.57
CA GLU A 21 12.61 -18.27 -23.90
C GLU A 21 12.28 -16.77 -24.15
N MET A 22 12.83 -15.86 -23.34
CA MET A 22 12.69 -14.41 -23.57
C MET A 22 13.41 -14.02 -24.86
N GLU A 23 12.70 -13.28 -25.71
CA GLU A 23 13.26 -12.60 -26.86
C GLU A 23 13.75 -11.19 -26.48
N LEU A 24 14.52 -10.55 -27.37
CA LEU A 24 15.04 -9.20 -27.14
C LEU A 24 13.93 -8.17 -26.79
N THR A 25 12.77 -8.29 -27.45
CA THR A 25 11.62 -7.44 -27.17
C THR A 25 11.07 -7.61 -25.74
N ASP A 26 11.19 -8.82 -25.15
CA ASP A 26 10.73 -9.07 -23.78
C ASP A 26 11.67 -8.44 -22.75
N ILE A 27 12.96 -8.44 -23.03
CA ILE A 27 13.97 -7.76 -22.21
C ILE A 27 13.74 -6.23 -22.26
N VAL A 28 13.53 -5.68 -23.47
CA VAL A 28 13.24 -4.25 -23.65
C VAL A 28 11.92 -3.87 -22.95
N LYS A 29 10.89 -4.76 -22.99
CA LYS A 29 9.65 -4.55 -22.23
C LYS A 29 9.91 -4.47 -20.72
N LEU A 30 10.74 -5.35 -20.17
CA LEU A 30 11.10 -5.34 -18.75
C LEU A 30 11.81 -4.04 -18.38
N ILE A 31 12.76 -3.60 -19.19
CA ILE A 31 13.48 -2.32 -19.02
C ILE A 31 12.49 -1.13 -19.13
N TYR A 32 11.57 -1.15 -20.09
CA TYR A 32 10.54 -0.14 -20.25
C TYR A 32 9.65 -0.06 -19.00
N GLN A 33 9.17 -1.20 -18.49
CA GLN A 33 8.34 -1.24 -17.29
C GLN A 33 9.09 -0.79 -16.03
N ASN A 34 10.39 -1.11 -15.94
CA ASN A 34 11.23 -0.63 -14.84
C ASN A 34 11.38 0.91 -14.85
N GLU A 35 11.31 1.56 -16.02
CA GLU A 35 11.39 3.03 -16.15
C GLU A 35 10.02 3.71 -16.07
N PHE A 36 9.05 3.23 -16.83
CA PHE A 36 7.77 3.91 -17.05
C PHE A 36 6.56 3.20 -16.42
N GLY A 37 6.76 2.04 -15.83
CA GLY A 37 5.64 1.24 -15.31
C GLY A 37 4.68 0.76 -16.38
N GLY A 38 3.39 0.75 -16.05
CA GLY A 38 2.31 0.24 -16.93
C GLY A 38 1.28 1.29 -17.34
N GLY A 39 1.53 2.58 -17.08
CA GLY A 39 0.53 3.65 -17.25
C GLY A 39 -0.09 3.77 -18.64
N HIS A 40 0.65 3.35 -19.69
CA HIS A 40 0.13 3.31 -21.07
C HIS A 40 -1.06 2.35 -21.28
N LEU A 41 -1.34 1.46 -20.31
CA LEU A 41 -2.49 0.56 -20.31
C LEU A 41 -3.70 1.14 -19.56
N ILE A 42 -3.67 2.43 -19.19
CA ILE A 42 -4.74 3.09 -18.45
C ILE A 42 -5.21 4.31 -19.27
N PRO A 43 -6.08 4.13 -20.26
CA PRO A 43 -6.68 5.27 -20.95
C PRO A 43 -7.59 6.06 -20.01
N ASP A 44 -8.37 5.36 -19.19
CA ASP A 44 -9.11 5.81 -18.02
C ASP A 44 -9.31 4.63 -17.06
N GLU A 45 -9.76 4.91 -15.83
CA GLU A 45 -9.88 3.88 -14.79
C GLU A 45 -10.98 2.85 -15.08
N GLU A 46 -12.07 3.23 -15.75
CA GLU A 46 -13.17 2.32 -16.09
C GLU A 46 -12.76 1.32 -17.17
N ALA A 47 -12.14 1.79 -18.25
CA ALA A 47 -11.62 0.95 -19.31
C ALA A 47 -10.53 -0.01 -18.78
N SER A 48 -9.63 0.49 -17.92
CA SER A 48 -8.60 -0.33 -17.29
C SER A 48 -9.22 -1.45 -16.45
N LEU A 49 -10.27 -1.16 -15.68
CA LEU A 49 -11.00 -2.17 -14.88
C LEU A 49 -11.65 -3.23 -15.78
N GLN A 50 -12.33 -2.80 -16.86
CA GLN A 50 -12.94 -3.72 -17.81
C GLN A 50 -11.90 -4.64 -18.45
N TRP A 51 -10.72 -4.13 -18.79
CA TRP A 51 -9.63 -4.95 -19.34
C TRP A 51 -9.09 -5.96 -18.33
N ILE A 52 -8.95 -5.57 -17.05
CA ILE A 52 -8.56 -6.53 -15.99
C ILE A 52 -9.58 -7.66 -15.88
N GLN A 53 -10.86 -7.32 -15.82
CA GLN A 53 -11.95 -8.30 -15.70
C GLN A 53 -12.02 -9.24 -16.91
N GLN A 54 -11.92 -8.69 -18.13
CA GLN A 54 -11.94 -9.47 -19.35
C GLN A 54 -10.72 -10.40 -19.46
N GLU A 55 -9.52 -9.91 -19.15
CA GLU A 55 -8.29 -10.71 -19.16
C GLU A 55 -8.37 -11.85 -18.13
N TYR A 56 -8.84 -11.56 -16.93
CA TYR A 56 -9.03 -12.57 -15.89
C TYR A 56 -10.06 -13.63 -16.29
N GLU A 57 -11.20 -13.21 -16.86
CA GLU A 57 -12.23 -14.16 -17.33
C GLU A 57 -11.70 -15.03 -18.48
N ASN A 58 -10.90 -14.50 -19.39
CA ASN A 58 -10.24 -15.27 -20.43
C ASN A 58 -9.27 -16.31 -19.83
N CYS A 59 -8.53 -15.96 -18.76
CA CYS A 59 -7.69 -16.89 -18.04
C CYS A 59 -8.53 -18.02 -17.44
N ARG A 60 -9.63 -17.73 -16.78
CA ARG A 60 -10.53 -18.73 -16.19
C ARG A 60 -11.12 -19.68 -17.24
N LEU A 61 -11.63 -19.15 -18.34
CA LEU A 61 -12.24 -19.93 -19.41
C LEU A 61 -11.23 -20.85 -20.15
N SER A 62 -9.99 -20.42 -20.25
CA SER A 62 -8.92 -21.21 -20.87
C SER A 62 -8.26 -22.23 -19.92
N SER A 63 -8.74 -22.33 -18.68
CA SER A 63 -8.06 -23.11 -17.62
C SER A 63 -6.58 -22.73 -17.50
N HIS A 64 -6.33 -21.41 -17.46
CA HIS A 64 -4.99 -20.82 -17.44
C HIS A 64 -4.15 -21.39 -16.29
N GLU A 65 -2.97 -21.87 -16.61
CA GLU A 65 -1.99 -22.27 -15.61
C GLU A 65 -1.11 -21.07 -15.26
N TRP A 66 -1.15 -20.66 -13.97
CA TRP A 66 -0.33 -19.54 -13.48
C TRP A 66 1.16 -19.93 -13.43
N LYS A 67 1.89 -19.63 -14.49
CA LYS A 67 3.32 -19.95 -14.59
C LYS A 67 4.23 -18.90 -13.95
N SER A 68 3.71 -17.70 -13.75
CA SER A 68 4.42 -16.62 -13.05
C SER A 68 4.06 -16.60 -11.56
N PRO A 69 4.97 -16.15 -10.67
CA PRO A 69 4.62 -15.98 -9.25
C PRO A 69 3.59 -14.89 -9.09
N LEU A 70 2.91 -14.90 -7.92
CA LEU A 70 1.99 -13.83 -7.56
C LEU A 70 2.65 -12.45 -7.63
N TRP A 71 3.87 -12.36 -7.13
CA TRP A 71 4.69 -11.14 -7.11
C TRP A 71 6.02 -11.35 -7.80
N GLU A 72 6.37 -10.43 -8.69
CA GLU A 72 7.65 -10.46 -9.40
C GLU A 72 8.26 -9.06 -9.43
N SER A 73 9.39 -8.87 -8.73
CA SER A 73 10.11 -7.61 -8.75
C SER A 73 10.67 -7.31 -10.13
N ILE A 74 10.47 -6.10 -10.61
CA ILE A 74 11.07 -5.59 -11.83
C ILE A 74 12.09 -4.49 -11.55
N GLY A 75 12.45 -4.30 -10.26
CA GLY A 75 13.38 -3.27 -9.79
C GLY A 75 12.76 -1.88 -9.73
N ASN A 76 13.55 -0.90 -9.28
CA ASN A 76 13.11 0.49 -9.14
C ASN A 76 11.82 0.65 -8.32
N GLY A 77 11.67 -0.16 -7.23
CA GLY A 77 10.50 -0.14 -6.38
C GLY A 77 9.19 -0.56 -7.08
N SER A 78 9.28 -1.32 -8.16
CA SER A 78 8.13 -1.76 -8.95
C SER A 78 8.04 -3.29 -9.05
N TYR A 79 6.81 -3.78 -9.12
CA TYR A 79 6.48 -5.20 -9.14
C TYR A 79 5.43 -5.50 -10.20
N ARG A 80 5.48 -6.68 -10.78
CA ARG A 80 4.36 -7.30 -11.50
C ARG A 80 3.51 -8.06 -10.49
N LEU A 81 2.25 -7.69 -10.35
CA LEU A 81 1.25 -8.43 -9.59
C LEU A 81 0.41 -9.25 -10.54
N SER A 82 0.49 -10.59 -10.42
CA SER A 82 -0.27 -11.53 -11.23
C SER A 82 -1.79 -11.36 -10.99
N LEU A 83 -2.60 -11.52 -12.05
CA LEU A 83 -4.07 -11.58 -11.93
C LEU A 83 -4.55 -12.78 -11.09
N GLN A 84 -3.66 -13.72 -10.74
CA GLN A 84 -3.95 -14.76 -9.74
C GLN A 84 -4.42 -14.18 -8.41
N CYS A 85 -4.05 -12.96 -8.07
CA CYS A 85 -4.53 -12.26 -6.87
C CYS A 85 -6.06 -12.20 -6.76
N LEU A 86 -6.76 -12.21 -7.90
CA LEU A 86 -8.24 -12.22 -7.95
C LEU A 86 -8.81 -13.57 -7.50
N GLU A 87 -8.10 -14.69 -7.75
CA GLU A 87 -8.46 -16.02 -7.21
C GLU A 87 -8.25 -16.10 -5.69
N GLU A 88 -7.26 -15.36 -5.18
CA GLU A 88 -7.02 -15.24 -3.74
C GLU A 88 -8.09 -14.41 -3.03
N GLY A 89 -8.91 -13.66 -3.76
CA GLY A 89 -10.02 -12.87 -3.26
C GLY A 89 -9.75 -11.36 -3.19
N LEU A 90 -8.68 -10.87 -3.85
CA LEU A 90 -8.53 -9.43 -4.08
C LEU A 90 -9.60 -8.98 -5.07
N ALA A 91 -10.25 -7.84 -4.83
CA ALA A 91 -11.23 -7.30 -5.78
C ALA A 91 -10.55 -6.72 -7.03
N ALA A 92 -11.15 -6.89 -8.19
CA ALA A 92 -10.63 -6.31 -9.43
C ALA A 92 -10.55 -4.78 -9.36
N THR A 93 -11.47 -4.14 -8.66
CA THR A 93 -11.46 -2.70 -8.38
C THR A 93 -10.25 -2.28 -7.55
N THR A 94 -9.89 -3.07 -6.53
CA THR A 94 -8.71 -2.84 -5.68
C THR A 94 -7.42 -2.97 -6.50
N LEU A 95 -7.28 -4.03 -7.30
CA LEU A 95 -6.14 -4.20 -8.21
C LEU A 95 -6.04 -3.03 -9.20
N ASN A 96 -7.17 -2.64 -9.80
CA ASN A 96 -7.21 -1.53 -10.75
C ASN A 96 -6.79 -0.20 -10.11
N ARG A 97 -7.23 0.07 -8.89
CA ARG A 97 -6.83 1.27 -8.15
C ARG A 97 -5.35 1.25 -7.79
N MET A 98 -4.81 0.12 -7.31
CA MET A 98 -3.36 -0.04 -7.08
C MET A 98 -2.56 0.23 -8.35
N PHE A 99 -3.01 -0.27 -9.48
CA PHE A 99 -2.37 -0.07 -10.78
C PHE A 99 -2.42 1.40 -11.22
N ALA A 100 -3.59 2.05 -11.12
CA ALA A 100 -3.78 3.44 -11.50
C ALA A 100 -2.94 4.40 -10.63
N GLU A 101 -2.95 4.20 -9.30
CA GLU A 101 -2.14 5.04 -8.39
C GLU A 101 -0.65 4.80 -8.58
N SER A 102 -0.22 3.55 -8.88
CA SER A 102 1.18 3.27 -9.24
C SER A 102 1.61 4.02 -10.48
N ALA A 103 0.75 4.06 -11.51
CA ALA A 103 1.05 4.76 -12.74
C ALA A 103 1.21 6.28 -12.55
N LYS A 104 0.51 6.88 -11.59
CA LYS A 104 0.68 8.29 -11.22
C LYS A 104 2.00 8.56 -10.49
N GLN A 105 2.49 7.57 -9.72
CA GLN A 105 3.72 7.68 -8.91
C GLN A 105 4.99 7.42 -9.73
N ILE A 106 4.92 6.53 -10.72
CA ILE A 106 6.08 6.16 -11.56
C ILE A 106 6.30 7.24 -12.62
N GLN A 107 7.39 7.98 -12.46
CA GLN A 107 7.80 9.03 -13.40
C GLN A 107 9.12 8.63 -14.05
N GLY A 108 9.05 8.13 -15.27
CA GLY A 108 10.21 7.78 -16.08
C GLY A 108 10.63 8.90 -17.04
N SER A 109 11.81 8.73 -17.64
CA SER A 109 12.35 9.64 -18.64
C SER A 109 13.02 8.89 -19.78
N VAL A 110 13.05 9.48 -20.99
CA VAL A 110 13.78 8.91 -22.13
C VAL A 110 15.27 8.77 -21.80
N SER A 111 15.84 9.72 -21.08
CA SER A 111 17.25 9.65 -20.65
C SER A 111 17.49 8.48 -19.69
N GLY A 112 16.56 8.22 -18.76
CA GLY A 112 16.64 7.05 -17.85
C GLY A 112 16.49 5.74 -18.61
N LEU A 113 15.56 5.69 -19.55
CA LEU A 113 15.39 4.52 -20.43
C LEU A 113 16.66 4.21 -21.22
N GLU A 114 17.27 5.21 -21.88
CA GLU A 114 18.51 5.02 -22.67
C GLU A 114 19.67 4.52 -21.82
N GLN A 115 19.83 5.03 -20.59
CA GLN A 115 20.85 4.52 -19.67
C GLN A 115 20.64 3.03 -19.34
N LYS A 116 19.39 2.60 -19.19
CA LYS A 116 19.02 1.22 -18.90
C LYS A 116 19.14 0.32 -20.14
N LEU A 117 18.79 0.83 -21.32
CA LEU A 117 18.95 0.11 -22.59
C LEU A 117 20.44 -0.17 -22.94
N ALA A 118 21.37 0.62 -22.41
CA ALA A 118 22.81 0.33 -22.57
C ALA A 118 23.20 -1.03 -21.96
N LEU A 119 22.45 -1.56 -21.00
CA LEU A 119 22.67 -2.90 -20.43
C LEU A 119 22.49 -4.02 -21.47
N LEU A 120 21.75 -3.79 -22.55
CA LEU A 120 21.58 -4.79 -23.61
C LEU A 120 22.90 -5.14 -24.30
N GLN A 121 23.92 -4.27 -24.26
CA GLN A 121 25.24 -4.57 -24.78
C GLN A 121 25.95 -5.69 -24.00
N GLU A 122 25.58 -5.86 -22.72
CA GLU A 122 26.08 -6.95 -21.87
C GLU A 122 25.38 -8.29 -22.15
N GLU A 123 24.30 -8.27 -22.94
CA GLU A 123 23.48 -9.40 -23.33
C GLU A 123 23.98 -10.13 -24.59
N SER A 124 25.19 -9.80 -25.07
CA SER A 124 25.83 -10.36 -26.26
C SER A 124 26.00 -11.90 -26.28
N GLN A 125 25.77 -12.55 -25.13
CA GLN A 125 25.75 -14.03 -25.08
C GLN A 125 24.44 -14.63 -25.63
N SER A 126 23.36 -13.88 -25.68
CA SER A 126 22.02 -14.33 -26.09
C SER A 126 21.59 -13.78 -27.45
N PHE A 127 22.09 -12.60 -27.82
CA PHE A 127 21.74 -11.88 -29.05
C PHE A 127 23.02 -11.31 -29.70
N SER A 128 23.06 -11.27 -31.01
CA SER A 128 24.21 -10.64 -31.70
C SER A 128 24.21 -9.10 -31.51
N GLU A 129 25.38 -8.49 -31.59
CA GLU A 129 25.50 -7.04 -31.52
C GLU A 129 24.69 -6.33 -32.62
N GLU A 130 24.65 -6.96 -33.83
CA GLU A 130 23.88 -6.44 -34.96
C GLU A 130 22.36 -6.48 -34.67
N GLU A 131 21.84 -7.55 -34.06
CA GLU A 131 20.42 -7.65 -33.70
C GLU A 131 20.03 -6.59 -32.65
N ILE A 132 20.85 -6.41 -31.62
CA ILE A 132 20.65 -5.40 -30.61
C ILE A 132 20.67 -4.00 -31.24
N ALA A 133 21.68 -3.70 -32.06
CA ALA A 133 21.81 -2.39 -32.69
C ALA A 133 20.65 -2.07 -33.65
N ALA A 134 20.23 -3.05 -34.45
CA ALA A 134 19.10 -2.91 -35.36
C ALA A 134 17.80 -2.63 -34.59
N TYR A 135 17.53 -3.42 -33.53
CA TYR A 135 16.35 -3.24 -32.67
C TYR A 135 16.33 -1.85 -32.02
N LEU A 136 17.45 -1.44 -31.42
CA LEU A 136 17.53 -0.15 -30.73
C LEU A 136 17.40 1.02 -31.70
N THR A 137 17.94 0.91 -32.95
CA THR A 137 17.77 1.94 -33.96
C THR A 137 16.30 2.12 -34.32
N ASP A 138 15.60 1.04 -34.66
CA ASP A 138 14.15 1.08 -34.98
C ASP A 138 13.32 1.59 -33.80
N TYR A 139 13.65 1.16 -32.57
CA TYR A 139 12.96 1.57 -31.37
C TYR A 139 13.10 3.08 -31.08
N ARG A 140 14.30 3.64 -31.30
CA ARG A 140 14.59 5.08 -31.21
C ARG A 140 13.86 5.89 -32.27
N GLU A 141 13.88 5.44 -33.53
CA GLU A 141 13.18 6.07 -34.64
C GLU A 141 11.66 6.14 -34.41
N LYS A 142 11.10 5.14 -33.75
CA LYS A 142 9.68 5.09 -33.35
C LYS A 142 9.35 5.93 -32.12
N GLY A 143 10.33 6.57 -31.47
CA GLY A 143 10.10 7.42 -30.30
C GLY A 143 9.80 6.66 -28.99
N TYR A 144 10.35 5.45 -28.82
CA TYR A 144 10.23 4.61 -27.63
C TYR A 144 8.78 4.25 -27.25
N PRO A 145 8.00 3.66 -28.17
CA PRO A 145 6.64 3.27 -27.84
C PRO A 145 6.59 2.18 -26.74
N PRO A 146 5.45 2.05 -26.05
CA PRO A 146 5.25 0.93 -25.13
C PRO A 146 5.46 -0.41 -25.83
N VAL A 147 6.14 -1.34 -25.13
CA VAL A 147 6.54 -2.63 -25.70
C VAL A 147 5.60 -3.74 -25.21
N SER A 148 5.12 -4.58 -26.13
CA SER A 148 4.37 -5.79 -25.82
C SER A 148 5.30 -6.99 -25.69
N HIS A 149 4.88 -8.02 -24.96
CA HIS A 149 5.58 -9.31 -24.96
C HIS A 149 5.59 -9.92 -26.37
N SER A 150 6.66 -10.65 -26.69
CA SER A 150 6.74 -11.45 -27.91
C SER A 150 5.62 -12.48 -28.00
N ALA A 151 5.32 -12.93 -29.20
CA ALA A 151 4.33 -13.98 -29.39
C ALA A 151 4.79 -15.29 -28.73
N HIS A 152 6.09 -15.58 -28.82
CA HIS A 152 6.71 -16.75 -28.21
C HIS A 152 6.60 -16.71 -26.67
N TYR A 153 6.98 -15.60 -26.04
CA TYR A 153 6.85 -15.41 -24.60
C TYR A 153 5.41 -15.60 -24.12
N ARG A 154 4.43 -15.00 -24.85
CA ARG A 154 3.00 -15.16 -24.50
C ARG A 154 2.55 -16.61 -24.59
N GLN A 155 3.00 -17.34 -25.59
CA GLN A 155 2.67 -18.76 -25.74
C GLN A 155 3.27 -19.62 -24.63
N GLN A 156 4.52 -19.35 -24.25
CA GLN A 156 5.24 -20.16 -23.26
C GLN A 156 4.82 -19.85 -21.82
N TYR A 157 4.63 -18.57 -21.48
CA TYR A 157 4.47 -18.13 -20.10
C TYR A 157 3.11 -17.53 -19.79
N ALA A 158 2.28 -17.25 -20.80
CA ALA A 158 0.92 -16.72 -20.66
C ALA A 158 0.82 -15.58 -19.60
N PRO A 159 1.60 -14.49 -19.75
CA PRO A 159 1.70 -13.44 -18.73
C PRO A 159 0.37 -12.68 -18.57
N ALA A 160 -0.13 -12.62 -17.34
CA ALA A 160 -1.31 -11.86 -16.96
C ALA A 160 -1.04 -11.15 -15.64
N TYR A 161 -0.71 -9.86 -15.69
CA TYR A 161 -0.29 -9.07 -14.53
C TYR A 161 -0.52 -7.57 -14.70
N ARG A 162 -0.41 -6.83 -13.58
CA ARG A 162 -0.34 -5.35 -13.56
C ARG A 162 0.93 -4.91 -12.85
N VAL A 163 1.48 -3.76 -13.26
CA VAL A 163 2.66 -3.17 -12.62
C VAL A 163 2.21 -2.25 -11.50
N VAL A 164 2.69 -2.54 -10.29
CA VAL A 164 2.38 -1.78 -9.07
C VAL A 164 3.65 -1.40 -8.31
N THR A 165 3.59 -0.37 -7.47
CA THR A 165 4.73 0.07 -6.66
C THR A 165 4.90 -0.79 -5.41
N GLU A 166 6.10 -0.72 -4.81
CA GLU A 166 6.44 -1.41 -3.56
C GLU A 166 5.48 -1.08 -2.41
N ALA A 167 4.97 0.15 -2.36
CA ALA A 167 4.00 0.54 -1.34
C ALA A 167 2.75 -0.37 -1.38
N PHE A 168 2.24 -0.68 -2.57
CA PHE A 168 1.10 -1.59 -2.72
C PHE A 168 1.47 -3.06 -2.48
N HIS A 169 2.70 -3.46 -2.81
CA HIS A 169 3.21 -4.78 -2.45
C HIS A 169 3.19 -4.99 -0.92
N GLN A 170 3.63 -4.00 -0.15
CA GLN A 170 3.65 -4.09 1.32
C GLN A 170 2.25 -4.12 1.95
N VAL A 171 1.29 -3.36 1.41
CA VAL A 171 -0.08 -3.31 1.95
C VAL A 171 -1.02 -4.37 1.39
N TYR A 172 -0.58 -5.17 0.43
CA TYR A 172 -1.38 -6.22 -0.20
C TYR A 172 -2.09 -7.16 0.78
N PRO A 173 -1.44 -7.68 1.84
CA PRO A 173 -2.11 -8.56 2.80
C PRO A 173 -3.28 -7.86 3.52
N VAL A 174 -3.16 -6.57 3.75
CA VAL A 174 -4.22 -5.74 4.36
C VAL A 174 -5.37 -5.57 3.39
N CYS A 175 -5.10 -5.21 2.14
CA CYS A 175 -6.12 -5.08 1.10
C CYS A 175 -6.84 -6.40 0.85
N LEU A 176 -6.11 -7.51 0.79
CA LEU A 176 -6.70 -8.83 0.63
C LEU A 176 -7.64 -9.20 1.79
N ALA A 177 -7.26 -8.86 3.03
CA ALA A 177 -8.10 -9.08 4.20
C ALA A 177 -9.37 -8.20 4.16
N ILE A 178 -9.25 -6.94 3.75
CA ILE A 178 -10.37 -6.01 3.60
C ILE A 178 -11.34 -6.53 2.52
N ASP A 179 -10.85 -6.86 1.33
CA ASP A 179 -11.69 -7.31 0.23
C ASP A 179 -12.41 -8.62 0.56
N LYS A 180 -11.72 -9.58 1.22
CA LYS A 180 -12.33 -10.83 1.70
C LYS A 180 -13.43 -10.58 2.75
N ALA A 181 -13.25 -9.59 3.61
CA ALA A 181 -14.25 -9.25 4.62
C ALA A 181 -15.45 -8.53 3.96
N LEU A 182 -15.21 -7.57 3.08
CA LEU A 182 -16.25 -6.87 2.31
C LEU A 182 -17.08 -7.83 1.45
N ALA A 183 -16.45 -8.85 0.86
CA ALA A 183 -17.14 -9.84 0.05
C ALA A 183 -18.08 -10.76 0.86
N LYS A 184 -17.88 -10.88 2.20
CA LYS A 184 -18.75 -11.65 3.10
C LYS A 184 -19.90 -10.81 3.67
N GLN A 185 -19.79 -9.49 3.61
CA GLN A 185 -20.80 -8.59 4.13
C GLN A 185 -21.82 -8.27 3.04
N GLU A 186 -23.05 -8.73 3.23
CA GLU A 186 -24.15 -8.45 2.30
C GLU A 186 -24.63 -6.99 2.46
N GLY A 187 -24.91 -6.33 1.31
CA GLY A 187 -25.51 -5.01 1.31
C GLY A 187 -24.54 -3.84 1.43
N THR A 188 -25.05 -2.70 1.92
CA THR A 188 -24.35 -1.42 2.05
C THR A 188 -24.06 -1.04 3.49
N GLU A 189 -24.10 -2.00 4.40
CA GLU A 189 -23.82 -1.78 5.82
C GLU A 189 -22.44 -1.13 6.02
N PRO A 190 -22.31 -0.26 7.04
CA PRO A 190 -21.04 0.36 7.36
C PRO A 190 -19.96 -0.68 7.60
N PHE A 191 -18.73 -0.37 7.20
CA PHE A 191 -17.56 -1.22 7.39
C PHE A 191 -16.46 -0.44 8.08
N ALA A 192 -16.15 -0.80 9.30
CA ALA A 192 -15.20 -0.07 10.13
C ALA A 192 -13.90 -0.86 10.34
N ILE A 193 -12.77 -0.19 10.16
CA ILE A 193 -11.42 -0.74 10.28
C ILE A 193 -10.65 0.03 11.33
N ALA A 194 -10.04 -0.65 12.30
CA ALA A 194 -9.08 -0.05 13.20
C ALA A 194 -7.64 -0.39 12.78
N ILE A 195 -6.76 0.60 12.83
CA ILE A 195 -5.31 0.46 12.62
C ILE A 195 -4.61 0.97 13.88
N ASP A 196 -4.31 0.06 14.80
CA ASP A 196 -3.58 0.33 16.04
C ASP A 196 -2.10 -0.06 15.89
N GLY A 197 -1.30 0.19 16.91
CA GLY A 197 0.11 -0.22 16.92
C GLY A 197 1.05 0.86 17.43
N LEU A 198 2.33 0.53 17.45
CA LEU A 198 3.39 1.32 18.03
C LEU A 198 3.58 2.69 17.32
N CYS A 199 3.86 3.74 18.08
CA CYS A 199 4.26 5.03 17.50
C CYS A 199 5.47 4.87 16.59
N GLY A 200 5.51 5.60 15.48
CA GLY A 200 6.53 5.43 14.45
C GLY A 200 6.39 4.16 13.60
N GLY A 201 5.38 3.30 13.83
CA GLY A 201 5.16 2.05 13.11
C GLY A 201 4.73 2.23 11.66
N GLY A 202 4.10 3.36 11.29
CA GLY A 202 3.61 3.62 9.94
C GLY A 202 2.08 3.53 9.79
N LYS A 203 1.32 3.58 10.89
CA LYS A 203 -0.16 3.56 10.89
C LYS A 203 -0.78 4.60 9.95
N THR A 204 -0.36 5.86 10.07
CA THR A 204 -0.84 6.95 9.22
C THR A 204 -0.46 6.76 7.75
N THR A 205 0.73 6.18 7.48
CA THR A 205 1.13 5.83 6.11
C THR A 205 0.25 4.73 5.54
N LEU A 206 -0.03 3.68 6.33
CA LEU A 206 -0.94 2.61 5.94
C LEU A 206 -2.35 3.16 5.65
N ALA A 207 -2.92 3.95 6.57
CA ALA A 207 -4.25 4.55 6.38
C ALA A 207 -4.31 5.44 5.13
N ARG A 208 -3.26 6.24 4.86
CA ARG A 208 -3.16 7.06 3.66
C ARG A 208 -3.13 6.21 2.38
N ILE A 209 -2.34 5.13 2.33
CA ILE A 209 -2.30 4.24 1.17
C ILE A 209 -3.64 3.54 0.97
N LEU A 210 -4.31 3.10 2.04
CA LEU A 210 -5.63 2.51 1.94
C LEU A 210 -6.67 3.52 1.42
N ALA A 211 -6.57 4.81 1.80
CA ALA A 211 -7.44 5.86 1.29
C ALA A 211 -7.20 6.22 -0.19
N GLU A 212 -6.04 5.88 -0.76
CA GLU A 212 -5.79 5.95 -2.20
C GLU A 212 -6.53 4.83 -2.97
N ILE A 213 -6.78 3.69 -2.30
CA ILE A 213 -7.39 2.49 -2.89
C ILE A 213 -8.91 2.47 -2.68
N TYR A 214 -9.34 2.73 -1.43
CA TYR A 214 -10.74 2.62 -1.02
C TYR A 214 -11.39 3.99 -0.88
N ASP A 215 -12.65 4.09 -1.28
CA ASP A 215 -13.47 5.26 -0.97
C ASP A 215 -13.89 5.21 0.51
N CYS A 216 -13.08 5.79 1.38
CA CYS A 216 -13.24 5.72 2.84
C CYS A 216 -13.06 7.06 3.52
N ASN A 217 -13.58 7.18 4.75
CA ASN A 217 -13.21 8.22 5.70
C ASN A 217 -12.07 7.73 6.59
N VAL A 218 -11.15 8.62 6.95
CA VAL A 218 -10.05 8.32 7.88
C VAL A 218 -10.15 9.26 9.08
N PHE A 219 -10.18 8.68 10.28
CA PHE A 219 -10.13 9.39 11.56
C PHE A 219 -8.83 9.04 12.29
N HIS A 220 -8.26 10.05 12.94
CA HIS A 220 -6.99 9.95 13.65
C HIS A 220 -7.21 10.00 15.17
N MET A 221 -6.74 9.01 15.92
CA MET A 221 -6.80 9.05 17.38
C MET A 221 -5.98 10.20 17.96
N ASP A 222 -4.98 10.68 17.23
CA ASP A 222 -4.18 11.86 17.62
C ASP A 222 -5.00 13.16 17.66
N ASP A 223 -6.17 13.21 17.00
CA ASP A 223 -7.14 14.30 17.10
C ASP A 223 -7.93 14.29 18.44
N TYR A 224 -7.68 13.28 19.29
CA TYR A 224 -8.44 13.04 20.51
C TYR A 224 -7.59 12.96 21.77
N PHE A 225 -6.48 13.69 21.82
CA PHE A 225 -5.75 13.84 23.09
C PHE A 225 -6.58 14.58 24.14
N LEU A 226 -6.28 14.30 25.40
CA LEU A 226 -6.96 14.92 26.54
C LEU A 226 -6.84 16.44 26.52
N ARG A 227 -7.94 17.12 26.79
CA ARG A 227 -7.96 18.55 27.09
C ARG A 227 -7.28 18.81 28.44
N PRO A 228 -6.75 20.02 28.70
CA PRO A 228 -6.01 20.34 29.93
C PRO A 228 -6.72 19.92 31.21
N GLU A 229 -8.05 20.17 31.31
CA GLU A 229 -8.87 19.87 32.47
C GLU A 229 -9.07 18.35 32.71
N GLN A 230 -8.84 17.51 31.73
CA GLN A 230 -8.96 16.05 31.84
C GLN A 230 -7.64 15.37 32.27
N ARG A 231 -6.54 16.12 32.33
CA ARG A 231 -5.17 15.60 32.57
C ARG A 231 -4.90 15.43 34.06
N THR A 232 -5.57 14.46 34.68
CA THR A 232 -5.34 14.12 36.10
C THR A 232 -4.41 12.92 36.24
N GLU A 233 -3.81 12.77 37.43
CA GLU A 233 -2.98 11.60 37.74
C GLU A 233 -3.75 10.29 37.62
N GLU A 234 -5.00 10.28 38.06
CA GLU A 234 -5.90 9.12 37.99
C GLU A 234 -6.19 8.75 36.53
N ARG A 235 -6.34 9.75 35.64
CA ARG A 235 -6.57 9.51 34.21
C ARG A 235 -5.33 8.91 33.55
N TYR A 236 -4.16 9.47 33.80
CA TYR A 236 -2.90 8.94 33.29
C TYR A 236 -2.50 7.59 33.90
N ALA A 237 -3.01 7.26 35.09
CA ALA A 237 -2.83 5.96 35.70
C ALA A 237 -3.60 4.84 34.99
N GLN A 238 -4.60 5.18 34.19
CA GLN A 238 -5.36 4.19 33.40
C GLN A 238 -4.58 3.74 32.16
N ALA A 239 -4.73 2.49 31.77
CA ALA A 239 -4.20 2.02 30.48
C ALA A 239 -4.99 2.66 29.33
N GLY A 240 -4.31 3.37 28.43
CA GLY A 240 -4.97 4.14 27.36
C GLY A 240 -5.66 5.43 27.82
N GLY A 241 -5.47 5.83 29.10
CA GLY A 241 -6.12 7.01 29.67
C GLY A 241 -5.62 8.35 29.17
N ASN A 242 -4.61 8.40 28.29
CA ASN A 242 -4.04 9.62 27.73
C ASN A 242 -4.81 10.17 26.49
N VAL A 243 -5.86 9.49 26.06
CA VAL A 243 -6.76 9.94 24.99
C VAL A 243 -8.20 10.13 25.49
N ASP A 244 -8.94 11.02 24.86
CA ASP A 244 -10.36 11.30 25.13
C ASP A 244 -11.22 10.30 24.36
N TYR A 245 -11.16 9.03 24.76
CA TYR A 245 -11.86 7.95 24.09
C TYR A 245 -13.37 8.07 24.25
N GLU A 246 -13.86 8.75 25.29
CA GLU A 246 -15.28 9.05 25.48
C GLU A 246 -15.79 9.94 24.34
N ARG A 247 -15.10 11.07 24.11
CA ARG A 247 -15.45 12.01 23.05
C ARG A 247 -15.31 11.40 21.67
N PHE A 248 -14.26 10.58 21.42
CA PHE A 248 -14.12 9.86 20.17
C PHE A 248 -15.30 8.93 19.88
N ARG A 249 -15.75 8.19 20.90
CA ARG A 249 -16.91 7.32 20.76
C ARG A 249 -18.17 8.12 20.45
N GLU A 250 -18.39 9.24 21.14
CA GLU A 250 -19.57 10.09 20.97
C GLU A 250 -19.59 10.80 19.62
N GLU A 251 -18.46 11.35 19.18
CA GLU A 251 -18.39 12.16 17.95
C GLU A 251 -18.22 11.33 16.68
N VAL A 252 -17.61 10.15 16.75
CA VAL A 252 -17.27 9.35 15.56
C VAL A 252 -17.97 7.99 15.57
N LEU A 253 -17.71 7.15 16.58
CA LEU A 253 -18.17 5.76 16.52
C LEU A 253 -19.68 5.61 16.64
N ALA A 254 -20.35 6.51 17.37
CA ALA A 254 -21.81 6.52 17.50
C ALA A 254 -22.53 6.90 16.19
N HIS A 255 -21.81 7.51 15.24
CA HIS A 255 -22.37 8.01 13.97
C HIS A 255 -21.92 7.23 12.74
N LEU A 256 -21.27 6.06 12.95
CA LEU A 256 -20.90 5.18 11.84
C LEU A 256 -22.15 4.73 11.06
N GLY A 257 -22.15 4.97 9.75
CA GLY A 257 -23.26 4.59 8.86
C GLY A 257 -24.41 5.58 8.79
N GLU A 258 -24.35 6.72 9.47
CA GLU A 258 -25.35 7.78 9.31
C GLU A 258 -25.25 8.42 7.92
N SER A 259 -26.38 8.62 7.26
CA SER A 259 -26.45 9.14 5.88
C SER A 259 -25.97 10.58 5.75
N GLU A 260 -26.02 11.36 6.83
CA GLU A 260 -25.57 12.76 6.85
C GLU A 260 -24.05 12.90 6.98
N GLY A 261 -23.35 11.80 7.28
CA GLY A 261 -21.90 11.82 7.54
C GLY A 261 -21.58 12.16 9.01
N ILE A 262 -20.30 12.40 9.28
CA ILE A 262 -19.77 12.55 10.64
C ILE A 262 -19.20 13.94 10.86
N THR A 263 -19.68 14.63 11.90
CA THR A 263 -19.12 15.91 12.35
C THR A 263 -18.34 15.71 13.63
N TYR A 264 -17.08 16.08 13.64
CA TYR A 264 -16.16 15.90 14.76
C TYR A 264 -15.29 17.13 14.98
N GLN A 265 -14.65 17.22 16.15
CA GLN A 265 -13.83 18.37 16.51
C GLN A 265 -12.43 17.93 16.96
N PRO A 266 -11.37 18.09 16.12
CA PRO A 266 -10.02 17.72 16.50
C PRO A 266 -9.48 18.54 17.67
N PHE A 267 -8.61 17.94 18.48
CA PHE A 267 -7.80 18.64 19.47
C PHE A 267 -6.48 19.10 18.86
N ASP A 268 -6.18 20.39 18.93
CA ASP A 268 -4.88 20.92 18.48
C ASP A 268 -3.87 20.92 19.65
N CYS A 269 -2.89 20.01 19.55
CA CYS A 269 -1.81 19.88 20.53
C CYS A 269 -0.89 21.12 20.62
N ARG A 270 -0.90 22.03 19.64
CA ARG A 270 -0.08 23.25 19.67
C ARG A 270 -0.71 24.35 20.48
N THR A 271 -2.03 24.49 20.36
CA THR A 271 -2.81 25.49 21.10
C THR A 271 -3.41 24.96 22.39
N PHE A 272 -3.42 23.64 22.58
CA PHE A 272 -4.09 22.93 23.69
C PHE A 272 -5.59 23.18 23.76
N THR A 273 -6.23 23.40 22.60
CA THR A 273 -7.67 23.68 22.48
C THR A 273 -8.30 22.78 21.40
N LEU A 274 -9.62 22.72 21.42
CA LEU A 274 -10.36 22.14 20.31
C LEU A 274 -10.27 23.06 19.08
N ALA A 275 -9.95 22.48 17.92
CA ALA A 275 -9.91 23.17 16.63
C ALA A 275 -11.34 23.42 16.09
N GLU A 276 -11.46 23.91 14.87
CA GLU A 276 -12.75 24.01 14.20
C GLU A 276 -13.35 22.63 13.93
N LYS A 277 -14.68 22.56 13.99
CA LYS A 277 -15.41 21.34 13.64
C LYS A 277 -15.17 20.99 12.17
N ARG A 278 -14.98 19.71 11.92
CA ARG A 278 -14.85 19.14 10.58
C ARG A 278 -16.06 18.26 10.29
N HIS A 279 -16.50 18.28 9.05
CA HIS A 279 -17.56 17.39 8.59
C HIS A 279 -17.03 16.52 7.43
N LEU A 280 -17.20 15.20 7.55
CA LEU A 280 -16.92 14.25 6.50
C LEU A 280 -18.23 13.65 5.99
N PRO A 281 -18.44 13.60 4.66
CA PRO A 281 -19.66 13.02 4.10
C PRO A 281 -19.73 11.51 4.41
N ALA A 282 -20.93 10.95 4.35
CA ALA A 282 -21.14 9.54 4.58
C ALA A 282 -20.36 8.70 3.56
N LYS A 283 -19.63 7.70 4.05
CA LYS A 283 -18.96 6.67 3.27
C LYS A 283 -19.17 5.31 3.93
N ARG A 284 -19.21 4.26 3.10
CA ARG A 284 -19.37 2.90 3.62
C ARG A 284 -18.19 2.47 4.49
N ILE A 285 -16.97 2.81 4.07
CA ILE A 285 -15.76 2.38 4.77
C ILE A 285 -15.24 3.52 5.65
N THR A 286 -14.98 3.21 6.91
CA THR A 286 -14.34 4.10 7.87
C THR A 286 -13.08 3.44 8.41
N ILE A 287 -11.96 4.15 8.34
CA ILE A 287 -10.69 3.76 8.94
C ILE A 287 -10.43 4.65 10.15
N VAL A 288 -10.18 4.03 11.29
CA VAL A 288 -9.70 4.70 12.51
C VAL A 288 -8.25 4.31 12.73
N GLU A 289 -7.32 5.25 12.64
CA GLU A 289 -5.91 4.99 12.83
C GLU A 289 -5.33 5.74 14.02
N GLY A 290 -4.33 5.14 14.61
CA GLY A 290 -3.58 5.69 15.73
C GLY A 290 -3.47 4.74 16.89
N SER A 291 -2.48 4.95 17.76
CA SER A 291 -2.41 4.25 19.03
C SER A 291 -3.71 4.50 19.80
N TYR A 292 -4.25 3.47 20.44
CA TYR A 292 -5.54 3.47 21.15
C TYR A 292 -6.79 3.34 20.28
N SER A 293 -6.68 3.14 18.97
CA SER A 293 -7.86 2.93 18.10
C SER A 293 -8.64 1.67 18.44
N CYS A 294 -8.02 0.68 19.07
CA CYS A 294 -8.66 -0.53 19.57
C CYS A 294 -9.01 -0.48 21.07
N HIS A 295 -9.19 0.72 21.65
CA HIS A 295 -9.48 0.86 23.07
C HIS A 295 -10.75 0.09 23.48
N PRO A 296 -10.71 -0.74 24.56
CA PRO A 296 -11.84 -1.60 24.93
C PRO A 296 -13.14 -0.86 25.27
N TYR A 297 -13.04 0.43 25.61
CA TYR A 297 -14.21 1.30 25.82
C TYR A 297 -15.14 1.39 24.60
N PHE A 298 -14.61 1.16 23.40
CA PHE A 298 -15.39 1.17 22.15
C PHE A 298 -16.26 -0.07 21.96
N GLY A 299 -15.94 -1.16 22.65
CA GLY A 299 -16.60 -2.46 22.50
C GLY A 299 -15.96 -3.34 21.41
N GLU A 300 -16.19 -4.64 21.51
CA GLU A 300 -15.56 -5.59 20.61
C GLU A 300 -16.20 -5.62 19.20
N ALA A 301 -17.46 -5.23 19.09
CA ALA A 301 -18.22 -5.33 17.83
C ALA A 301 -18.17 -4.11 16.94
N VAL A 302 -17.45 -3.03 17.35
CA VAL A 302 -17.44 -1.76 16.61
C VAL A 302 -16.65 -1.81 15.30
N TYR A 303 -15.65 -2.68 15.22
CA TYR A 303 -14.81 -2.80 14.03
C TYR A 303 -14.95 -4.19 13.40
N ASP A 304 -15.12 -4.21 12.08
CA ASP A 304 -15.14 -5.43 11.27
C ASP A 304 -13.73 -6.04 11.13
N LEU A 305 -12.72 -5.17 11.04
CA LEU A 305 -11.31 -5.58 11.01
C LEU A 305 -10.46 -4.72 11.95
N ARG A 306 -9.44 -5.37 12.52
CA ARG A 306 -8.42 -4.72 13.34
C ARG A 306 -7.05 -5.12 12.86
N PHE A 307 -6.19 -4.13 12.66
CA PHE A 307 -4.79 -4.32 12.31
C PHE A 307 -3.90 -3.73 13.41
N PHE A 308 -2.82 -4.43 13.72
CA PHE A 308 -1.77 -3.93 14.60
C PHE A 308 -0.49 -3.74 13.79
N VAL A 309 -0.07 -2.49 13.65
CA VAL A 309 1.18 -2.16 12.95
C VAL A 309 2.34 -2.30 13.93
N ASP A 310 3.12 -3.35 13.72
CA ASP A 310 4.28 -3.69 14.54
C ASP A 310 5.57 -3.08 13.95
N ILE A 311 6.54 -2.85 14.81
CA ILE A 311 7.86 -2.36 14.42
C ILE A 311 8.87 -2.77 15.51
N SER A 312 10.10 -3.10 15.13
CA SER A 312 11.15 -3.34 16.10
C SER A 312 11.50 -2.06 16.88
N ARG A 313 11.87 -2.22 18.16
CA ARG A 313 12.24 -1.08 19.01
C ARG A 313 13.34 -0.20 18.39
N LYS A 314 14.31 -0.83 17.72
CA LYS A 314 15.40 -0.11 17.05
C LYS A 314 14.87 0.75 15.91
N ALA A 315 14.10 0.16 14.98
CA ALA A 315 13.51 0.88 13.86
C ALA A 315 12.51 1.96 14.31
N GLN A 316 11.76 1.72 15.39
CA GLN A 316 10.89 2.72 16.01
C GLN A 316 11.66 3.97 16.44
N GLN A 317 12.75 3.79 17.18
CA GLN A 317 13.58 4.88 17.65
C GLN A 317 14.26 5.63 16.51
N GLU A 318 14.80 4.91 15.51
CA GLU A 318 15.39 5.50 14.31
C GLU A 318 14.38 6.37 13.53
N ARG A 319 13.17 5.88 13.34
CA ARG A 319 12.11 6.64 12.64
C ARG A 319 11.66 7.88 13.44
N ILE A 320 11.52 7.74 14.76
CA ILE A 320 11.16 8.88 15.62
C ILE A 320 12.28 9.91 15.62
N LEU A 321 13.54 9.48 15.74
CA LEU A 321 14.71 10.37 15.67
C LEU A 321 14.76 11.15 14.37
N LEU A 322 14.60 10.45 13.24
CA LEU A 322 14.62 11.08 11.91
C LEU A 322 13.50 12.10 11.72
N ARG A 323 12.30 11.80 12.22
CA ARG A 323 11.11 12.65 12.07
C ARG A 323 11.07 13.83 13.03
N ASN A 324 11.49 13.64 14.27
CA ASN A 324 11.20 14.54 15.39
C ASN A 324 12.45 15.09 16.09
N GLY A 325 13.66 14.54 15.83
CA GLY A 325 14.91 14.91 16.51
C GLY A 325 15.10 14.29 17.88
N GLU A 326 16.29 14.51 18.46
CA GLU A 326 16.73 13.85 19.70
C GLU A 326 15.88 14.20 20.93
N GLU A 327 15.53 15.48 21.11
CA GLU A 327 14.75 15.94 22.27
C GLU A 327 13.36 15.26 22.30
N MET A 328 12.72 15.17 21.15
CA MET A 328 11.43 14.51 21.05
C MET A 328 11.56 13.00 21.18
N LEU A 329 12.61 12.38 20.63
CA LEU A 329 12.87 10.95 20.83
C LEU A 329 12.95 10.62 22.32
N GLN A 330 13.67 11.43 23.12
CA GLN A 330 13.76 11.21 24.56
C GLN A 330 12.39 11.28 25.24
N ARG A 331 11.54 12.24 24.84
CA ARG A 331 10.15 12.33 25.34
C ARG A 331 9.32 11.10 24.97
N PHE A 332 9.50 10.57 23.74
CA PHE A 332 8.82 9.32 23.35
C PHE A 332 9.26 8.15 24.24
N ILE A 333 10.55 8.02 24.51
CA ILE A 333 11.12 6.95 25.34
C ILE A 333 10.62 7.04 26.79
N ASP A 334 10.59 8.26 27.35
CA ASP A 334 10.31 8.47 28.77
C ASP A 334 8.81 8.50 29.09
N LEU A 335 7.96 8.85 28.12
CA LEU A 335 6.54 9.11 28.39
C LEU A 335 5.59 8.31 27.48
N TRP A 336 5.64 8.52 26.16
CA TRP A 336 4.58 8.00 25.28
C TRP A 336 4.72 6.50 24.99
N ILE A 337 5.93 5.99 24.75
CA ILE A 337 6.17 4.55 24.55
C ILE A 337 5.76 3.75 25.81
N PRO A 338 6.10 4.15 27.05
CA PRO A 338 5.58 3.49 28.24
C PRO A 338 4.05 3.48 28.36
N TYR A 339 3.36 4.57 28.00
CA TYR A 339 1.88 4.60 28.01
C TYR A 339 1.29 3.63 26.96
N GLU A 340 1.84 3.64 25.75
CA GLU A 340 1.42 2.71 24.69
C GLU A 340 1.64 1.25 25.11
N ASN A 341 2.82 0.91 25.62
CA ASN A 341 3.12 -0.44 26.06
C ASN A 341 2.17 -0.91 27.16
N LYS A 342 1.92 -0.05 28.17
CA LYS A 342 0.93 -0.35 29.22
C LYS A 342 -0.45 -0.64 28.65
N TYR A 343 -0.89 0.13 27.66
CA TYR A 343 -2.17 -0.09 26.99
C TYR A 343 -2.20 -1.40 26.21
N PHE A 344 -1.18 -1.66 25.40
CA PHE A 344 -1.10 -2.89 24.59
C PHE A 344 -1.03 -4.14 25.46
N GLU A 345 -0.25 -4.12 26.52
CA GLU A 345 -0.08 -5.25 27.45
C GLU A 345 -1.34 -5.49 28.29
N THR A 346 -1.93 -4.41 28.86
CA THR A 346 -3.11 -4.53 29.72
C THR A 346 -4.31 -5.14 28.98
N TYR A 347 -4.51 -4.72 27.74
CA TYR A 347 -5.68 -5.13 26.96
C TYR A 347 -5.41 -6.20 25.92
N GLN A 348 -4.16 -6.66 25.81
CA GLN A 348 -3.73 -7.67 24.84
C GLN A 348 -4.11 -7.28 23.40
N ILE A 349 -3.88 -6.02 23.04
CA ILE A 349 -4.34 -5.46 21.76
C ILE A 349 -3.72 -6.19 20.57
N LYS A 350 -2.43 -6.50 20.66
CA LYS A 350 -1.66 -7.17 19.60
C LYS A 350 -2.20 -8.56 19.26
N GLU A 351 -2.71 -9.28 20.26
CA GLU A 351 -3.28 -10.62 20.14
C GLU A 351 -4.68 -10.61 19.50
N LYS A 352 -5.37 -9.48 19.58
CA LYS A 352 -6.72 -9.29 19.05
C LYS A 352 -6.77 -8.73 17.64
N CYS A 353 -5.61 -8.45 17.04
CA CYS A 353 -5.48 -7.80 15.74
C CYS A 353 -4.70 -8.66 14.73
N ASN A 354 -4.97 -8.45 13.45
CA ASN A 354 -4.11 -8.93 12.37
C ASN A 354 -2.80 -8.13 12.38
N ARG A 355 -1.66 -8.80 12.48
CA ARG A 355 -0.35 -8.14 12.52
C ARG A 355 0.08 -7.67 11.14
N VAL A 356 0.64 -6.48 11.09
CA VAL A 356 1.18 -5.85 9.88
C VAL A 356 2.54 -5.25 10.20
N GLU A 357 3.52 -5.47 9.35
CA GLU A 357 4.82 -4.80 9.40
C GLU A 357 4.96 -3.89 8.18
N MET A 358 5.30 -2.62 8.42
CA MET A 358 5.49 -1.62 7.38
C MET A 358 6.97 -1.26 7.27
N ASN A 359 7.56 -1.56 6.11
CA ASN A 359 8.97 -1.24 5.81
C ASN A 359 9.10 -0.07 4.82
N LEU A 360 8.11 0.81 4.80
CA LEU A 360 8.04 1.99 3.93
C LEU A 360 8.88 3.16 4.46
#